data_60953302c79b41b1d1d49f2769232921
#
_entry.id   60953302c79b41b1d1d49f2769232921
#
_cell.length_a   1.000
_cell.length_b   1.000
_cell.length_c   1.000
_cell.angle_alpha   90.00
_cell.angle_beta   90.00
_cell.angle_gamma   90.00
#
_symmetry.space_group_name_H-M   'P 1'
#
loop_
_entity.id
_entity.type
_entity.pdbx_description
1 polymer ?
#
loop_
_entity_poly.entity_id
_entity_poly.type
_entity_poly.pdbx_seq_one_letter_code
_entity_poly.pdbx_strand_id
1 'polypeptide(L)'
;MTSLQNLKNKILSYNKVDDDVLDYWLSLYERIELKKGEALISSGQMVNYFYYLDAGCIYYYKVQDGETKVLEFYTEDIFFTDLPAYVKGSPSRYFLTATEESTVFAIKKSNAEMSFDNSHQLERFGRLSMQEAFLKSYSRVERMNSRTNEERYLRLLEKRPDLFQRLPQYLIASYLGLTPVGLSKIRKRVGQRESDCV
;
A
#
# COMPACT_ATOMS: atom_id res chain seq x y z
N MET A 1 3.17 10.45 -21.18
CA MET A 1 4.60 10.05 -21.21
C MET A 1 5.28 10.07 -19.82
N THR A 2 4.61 10.41 -18.74
CA THR A 2 5.21 10.65 -17.40
C THR A 2 5.19 9.45 -16.46
N SER A 3 4.38 8.45 -16.68
CA SER A 3 4.12 7.44 -15.65
C SER A 3 5.17 6.32 -15.53
N LEU A 4 5.75 5.83 -16.62
CA LEU A 4 6.84 4.84 -16.56
C LEU A 4 8.13 5.40 -15.95
N GLN A 5 8.32 6.72 -15.98
CA GLN A 5 9.51 7.34 -15.39
C GLN A 5 9.55 7.22 -13.86
N ASN A 6 8.40 7.34 -13.19
CA ASN A 6 8.32 7.16 -11.74
C ASN A 6 8.65 5.71 -11.36
N LEU A 7 8.05 4.74 -12.06
CA LEU A 7 8.36 3.32 -11.87
C LEU A 7 9.86 3.02 -12.13
N LYS A 8 10.43 3.56 -13.21
CA LYS A 8 11.87 3.45 -13.50
C LYS A 8 12.72 3.98 -12.36
N ASN A 9 12.44 5.18 -11.88
CA ASN A 9 13.15 5.81 -10.77
C ASN A 9 13.03 4.98 -9.48
N LYS A 10 11.83 4.46 -9.21
CA LYS A 10 11.59 3.61 -8.04
C LYS A 10 12.41 2.32 -8.08
N ILE A 11 12.46 1.63 -9.22
CA ILE A 11 13.27 0.42 -9.38
C ILE A 11 14.75 0.74 -9.14
N LEU A 12 15.26 1.81 -9.76
CA LEU A 12 16.66 2.23 -9.63
C LEU A 12 17.02 2.71 -8.21
N SER A 13 16.04 3.08 -7.39
CA SER A 13 16.28 3.42 -5.98
C SER A 13 16.66 2.23 -5.12
N TYR A 14 16.35 1.00 -5.54
CA TYR A 14 16.73 -0.23 -4.83
C TYR A 14 18.14 -0.70 -5.19
N ASN A 15 18.47 -0.72 -6.48
CA ASN A 15 19.79 -1.10 -6.98
C ASN A 15 19.99 -0.63 -8.43
N LYS A 16 21.25 -0.64 -8.84
CA LYS A 16 21.59 -0.39 -10.25
C LYS A 16 21.08 -1.55 -11.11
N VAL A 17 20.44 -1.19 -12.24
CA VAL A 17 20.00 -2.12 -13.29
C VAL A 17 20.47 -1.55 -14.63
N ASP A 18 21.03 -2.38 -15.50
CA ASP A 18 21.49 -1.98 -16.81
C ASP A 18 20.31 -1.60 -17.72
N ASP A 19 20.50 -0.66 -18.62
CA ASP A 19 19.40 -0.03 -19.36
C ASP A 19 18.59 -1.02 -20.20
N ASP A 20 19.23 -1.96 -20.87
CA ASP A 20 18.55 -3.01 -21.66
C ASP A 20 17.70 -3.96 -20.80
N VAL A 21 18.21 -4.33 -19.64
CA VAL A 21 17.49 -5.16 -18.65
C VAL A 21 16.30 -4.38 -18.09
N LEU A 22 16.51 -3.11 -17.80
CA LEU A 22 15.45 -2.24 -17.24
C LEU A 22 14.35 -1.95 -18.25
N ASP A 23 14.69 -1.66 -19.51
CA ASP A 23 13.73 -1.42 -20.58
C ASP A 23 12.89 -2.68 -20.86
N TYR A 24 13.53 -3.85 -20.90
CA TYR A 24 12.81 -5.12 -20.96
C TYR A 24 11.86 -5.29 -19.78
N TRP A 25 12.33 -5.07 -18.54
CA TRP A 25 11.53 -5.19 -17.34
C TRP A 25 10.32 -4.25 -17.34
N LEU A 26 10.51 -2.99 -17.73
CA LEU A 26 9.43 -2.02 -17.84
C LEU A 26 8.40 -2.39 -18.90
N SER A 27 8.81 -3.05 -19.98
CA SER A 27 7.89 -3.51 -21.03
C SER A 27 6.91 -4.62 -20.59
N LEU A 28 7.19 -5.29 -19.45
CA LEU A 28 6.34 -6.33 -18.89
C LEU A 28 5.19 -5.79 -18.03
N TYR A 29 5.19 -4.48 -17.74
CA TYR A 29 4.14 -3.87 -16.94
C TYR A 29 2.96 -3.42 -17.79
N GLU A 30 1.78 -3.73 -17.29
CA GLU A 30 0.49 -3.26 -17.82
C GLU A 30 0.01 -2.07 -17.00
N ARG A 31 -0.46 -1.00 -17.66
CA ARG A 31 -1.06 0.15 -16.99
C ARG A 31 -2.55 -0.10 -16.76
N ILE A 32 -3.01 0.12 -15.52
CA ILE A 32 -4.40 -0.04 -15.10
C ILE A 32 -4.86 1.29 -14.50
N GLU A 33 -5.99 1.79 -14.99
CA GLU A 33 -6.70 2.95 -14.43
C GLU A 33 -7.86 2.45 -13.58
N LEU A 34 -7.95 2.94 -12.35
CA LEU A 34 -8.99 2.61 -11.39
C LEU A 34 -9.81 3.84 -11.06
N LYS A 35 -11.13 3.72 -11.11
CA LYS A 35 -12.04 4.72 -10.58
C LYS A 35 -12.16 4.56 -9.07
N LYS A 36 -12.57 5.63 -8.39
CA LYS A 36 -12.91 5.57 -6.97
C LYS A 36 -13.91 4.45 -6.68
N GLY A 37 -13.59 3.61 -5.71
CA GLY A 37 -14.40 2.45 -5.30
C GLY A 37 -14.16 1.20 -6.13
N GLU A 38 -13.35 1.25 -7.17
CA GLU A 38 -13.03 0.09 -8.00
C GLU A 38 -12.02 -0.82 -7.30
N ALA A 39 -12.31 -2.13 -7.32
CA ALA A 39 -11.48 -3.13 -6.69
C ALA A 39 -10.41 -3.65 -7.65
N LEU A 40 -9.15 -3.54 -7.26
CA LEU A 40 -8.00 -4.15 -7.94
C LEU A 40 -7.88 -5.64 -7.60
N ILE A 41 -8.16 -5.99 -6.34
CA ILE A 41 -8.25 -7.37 -5.86
C ILE A 41 -9.50 -7.51 -5.01
N SER A 42 -10.27 -8.57 -5.24
CA SER A 42 -11.43 -8.96 -4.43
C SER A 42 -11.14 -10.23 -3.61
N SER A 43 -11.79 -10.36 -2.47
CA SER A 43 -11.71 -11.60 -1.67
C SER A 43 -12.18 -12.81 -2.49
N GLY A 44 -11.44 -13.90 -2.42
CA GLY A 44 -11.63 -15.10 -3.24
C GLY A 44 -10.90 -15.11 -4.57
N GLN A 45 -10.35 -13.99 -5.02
CA GLN A 45 -9.62 -13.87 -6.28
C GLN A 45 -8.16 -14.35 -6.13
N MET A 46 -7.65 -15.08 -7.13
CA MET A 46 -6.23 -15.46 -7.20
C MET A 46 -5.35 -14.21 -7.40
N VAL A 47 -4.26 -14.14 -6.65
CA VAL A 47 -3.33 -12.99 -6.69
C VAL A 47 -2.15 -13.34 -7.59
N ASN A 48 -2.24 -12.90 -8.85
CA ASN A 48 -1.27 -13.24 -9.90
C ASN A 48 -0.45 -12.02 -10.36
N TYR A 49 -0.60 -10.87 -9.70
CA TYR A 49 0.10 -9.65 -10.08
C TYR A 49 0.77 -8.98 -8.88
N PHE A 50 1.88 -8.34 -9.16
CA PHE A 50 2.53 -7.38 -8.28
C PHE A 50 2.35 -5.99 -8.87
N TYR A 51 2.05 -5.00 -8.04
CA TYR A 51 1.60 -3.69 -8.48
C TYR A 51 2.55 -2.60 -8.01
N TYR A 52 2.69 -1.55 -8.81
CA TYR A 52 3.27 -0.28 -8.43
C TYR A 52 2.19 0.80 -8.51
N LEU A 53 2.02 1.60 -7.47
CA LEU A 53 1.08 2.72 -7.42
C LEU A 53 1.79 3.98 -7.91
N ASP A 54 1.39 4.45 -9.10
CA ASP A 54 1.94 5.66 -9.72
C ASP A 54 1.22 6.92 -9.26
N ALA A 55 -0.12 6.85 -9.16
CA ALA A 55 -0.96 7.94 -8.67
C ALA A 55 -2.19 7.40 -7.93
N GLY A 56 -2.67 8.15 -6.94
CA GLY A 56 -3.88 7.83 -6.20
C GLY A 56 -3.64 7.13 -4.87
N CYS A 57 -4.69 6.49 -4.33
CA CYS A 57 -4.65 5.83 -3.04
C CYS A 57 -5.49 4.55 -3.04
N ILE A 58 -4.87 3.45 -2.63
CA ILE A 58 -5.49 2.12 -2.51
C ILE A 58 -5.56 1.74 -1.04
N TYR A 59 -6.71 1.25 -0.56
CA TYR A 59 -6.79 0.67 0.77
C TYR A 59 -6.89 -0.85 0.72
N TYR A 60 -6.16 -1.47 1.63
CA TYR A 60 -6.12 -2.92 1.85
C TYR A 60 -6.95 -3.24 3.09
N TYR A 61 -7.99 -4.05 2.92
CA TYR A 61 -8.94 -4.31 3.99
C TYR A 61 -9.57 -5.70 3.92
N LYS A 62 -10.19 -6.10 5.00
CA LYS A 62 -11.12 -7.24 5.05
C LYS A 62 -12.49 -6.77 5.53
N VAL A 63 -13.51 -7.56 5.21
CA VAL A 63 -14.83 -7.44 5.84
C VAL A 63 -14.92 -8.52 6.94
N GLN A 64 -15.23 -8.11 8.13
CA GLN A 64 -15.42 -9.00 9.29
C GLN A 64 -16.61 -8.52 10.09
N ASP A 65 -17.57 -9.42 10.34
CA ASP A 65 -18.83 -9.12 11.05
C ASP A 65 -19.59 -7.93 10.46
N GLY A 66 -19.58 -7.81 9.12
CA GLY A 66 -20.21 -6.72 8.38
C GLY A 66 -19.43 -5.38 8.41
N GLU A 67 -18.30 -5.32 9.09
CA GLU A 67 -17.50 -4.11 9.22
C GLU A 67 -16.23 -4.16 8.35
N THR A 68 -15.87 -3.02 7.76
CA THR A 68 -14.60 -2.83 7.06
C THR A 68 -13.46 -2.67 8.05
N LYS A 69 -12.53 -3.61 8.06
CA LYS A 69 -11.30 -3.55 8.87
C LYS A 69 -10.13 -3.20 7.96
N VAL A 70 -9.73 -1.94 7.97
CA VAL A 70 -8.60 -1.44 7.15
C VAL A 70 -7.29 -1.90 7.75
N LEU A 71 -6.46 -2.46 6.88
CA LEU A 71 -5.14 -2.95 7.23
C LEU A 71 -4.04 -1.98 6.81
N GLU A 72 -4.12 -1.41 5.62
CA GLU A 72 -3.12 -0.48 5.12
C GLU A 72 -3.71 0.50 4.10
N PHE A 73 -3.04 1.65 3.95
CA PHE A 73 -3.24 2.58 2.85
C PHE A 73 -1.95 2.68 2.05
N TYR A 74 -2.02 2.34 0.79
CA TYR A 74 -0.97 2.54 -0.18
C TYR A 74 -1.21 3.86 -0.91
N THR A 75 -0.23 4.73 -0.90
CA THR A 75 -0.20 5.95 -1.70
C THR A 75 0.95 5.87 -2.70
N GLU A 76 1.14 6.87 -3.49
CA GLU A 76 2.08 6.92 -4.61
C GLU A 76 3.50 6.41 -4.24
N ASP A 77 4.22 5.98 -5.25
CA ASP A 77 5.63 5.54 -5.17
C ASP A 77 5.86 4.29 -4.30
N ILE A 78 4.94 3.32 -4.37
CA ILE A 78 5.04 2.08 -3.60
C ILE A 78 4.74 0.85 -4.43
N PHE A 79 5.51 -0.22 -4.21
CA PHE A 79 5.15 -1.57 -4.64
C PHE A 79 4.22 -2.22 -3.63
N PHE A 80 3.17 -2.90 -4.10
CA PHE A 80 2.18 -3.53 -3.23
C PHE A 80 1.47 -4.71 -3.90
N THR A 81 0.90 -5.56 -3.09
CA THR A 81 -0.06 -6.64 -3.45
C THR A 81 -0.63 -7.21 -2.16
N ASP A 82 -1.56 -8.19 -2.23
CA ASP A 82 -1.79 -9.10 -1.09
C ASP A 82 -0.63 -10.10 -1.02
N LEU A 83 0.44 -9.69 -0.35
CA LEU A 83 1.71 -10.40 -0.32
C LEU A 83 1.59 -11.85 0.15
N PRO A 84 0.86 -12.19 1.24
CA PRO A 84 0.67 -13.56 1.68
C PRO A 84 0.01 -14.44 0.62
N ALA A 85 -1.02 -13.95 -0.07
CA ALA A 85 -1.72 -14.68 -1.12
C ALA A 85 -0.85 -14.82 -2.38
N TYR A 86 -0.15 -13.75 -2.77
CA TYR A 86 0.79 -13.74 -3.89
C TYR A 86 1.90 -14.78 -3.71
N VAL A 87 2.56 -14.79 -2.55
CA VAL A 87 3.67 -15.73 -2.27
C VAL A 87 3.17 -17.18 -2.22
N LYS A 88 2.03 -17.42 -1.54
CA LYS A 88 1.46 -18.77 -1.39
C LYS A 88 0.80 -19.29 -2.66
N GLY A 89 0.51 -18.45 -3.65
CA GLY A 89 -0.29 -18.82 -4.82
C GLY A 89 -1.72 -19.22 -4.42
N SER A 90 -2.35 -18.49 -3.51
CA SER A 90 -3.68 -18.78 -2.97
C SER A 90 -4.64 -17.62 -3.24
N PRO A 91 -5.97 -17.85 -3.18
CA PRO A 91 -6.93 -16.75 -3.23
C PRO A 91 -6.73 -15.78 -2.08
N SER A 92 -6.93 -14.47 -2.37
CA SER A 92 -6.94 -13.41 -1.36
C SER A 92 -8.11 -13.60 -0.40
N ARG A 93 -7.90 -13.25 0.88
CA ARG A 93 -8.96 -13.07 1.89
C ARG A 93 -9.31 -11.61 2.10
N TYR A 94 -8.70 -10.73 1.32
CA TYR A 94 -8.75 -9.28 1.47
C TYR A 94 -9.18 -8.61 0.17
N PHE A 95 -9.40 -7.34 0.27
CA PHE A 95 -9.69 -6.46 -0.85
C PHE A 95 -8.59 -5.39 -0.98
N LEU A 96 -8.26 -5.04 -2.21
CA LEU A 96 -7.50 -3.85 -2.56
C LEU A 96 -8.39 -2.98 -3.44
N THR A 97 -8.80 -1.81 -2.94
CA THR A 97 -9.79 -0.95 -3.60
C THR A 97 -9.30 0.50 -3.64
N ALA A 98 -9.53 1.17 -4.74
CA ALA A 98 -9.17 2.57 -4.92
C ALA A 98 -10.08 3.50 -4.09
N THR A 99 -9.50 4.42 -3.31
CA THR A 99 -10.26 5.45 -2.57
C THR A 99 -10.54 6.69 -3.41
N GLU A 100 -9.81 6.85 -4.51
CA GLU A 100 -9.89 7.93 -5.49
C GLU A 100 -9.45 7.41 -6.85
N GLU A 101 -9.50 8.23 -7.91
CA GLU A 101 -8.93 7.85 -9.21
C GLU A 101 -7.45 7.50 -9.03
N SER A 102 -7.06 6.33 -9.53
CA SER A 102 -5.73 5.79 -9.29
C SER A 102 -5.14 5.13 -10.52
N THR A 103 -3.83 5.30 -10.71
CA THR A 103 -3.07 4.64 -11.78
C THR A 103 -2.11 3.65 -11.17
N VAL A 104 -2.17 2.40 -11.58
CA VAL A 104 -1.25 1.34 -11.16
C VAL A 104 -0.55 0.71 -12.37
N PHE A 105 0.68 0.26 -12.17
CA PHE A 105 1.38 -0.63 -13.09
C PHE A 105 1.41 -2.03 -12.50
N ALA A 106 0.98 -3.01 -13.29
CA ALA A 106 0.86 -4.40 -12.88
C ALA A 106 1.85 -5.28 -13.65
N ILE A 107 2.62 -6.10 -12.95
CA ILE A 107 3.43 -7.15 -13.56
C ILE A 107 2.89 -8.51 -13.15
N LYS A 108 2.74 -9.41 -14.14
CA LYS A 108 2.29 -10.77 -13.89
C LYS A 108 3.36 -11.57 -13.14
N LYS A 109 2.94 -12.36 -12.16
CA LYS A 109 3.82 -13.20 -11.33
C LYS A 109 4.77 -14.06 -12.16
N SER A 110 4.26 -14.74 -13.19
CA SER A 110 5.08 -15.56 -14.06
C SER A 110 6.17 -14.79 -14.82
N ASN A 111 5.87 -13.54 -15.23
CA ASN A 111 6.84 -12.69 -15.90
C ASN A 111 7.93 -12.21 -14.92
N ALA A 112 7.53 -11.90 -13.69
CA ALA A 112 8.46 -11.49 -12.64
C ALA A 112 9.41 -12.64 -12.27
N GLU A 113 8.87 -13.84 -12.01
CA GLU A 113 9.65 -15.04 -11.69
C GLU A 113 10.65 -15.39 -12.80
N MET A 114 10.18 -15.46 -14.06
CA MET A 114 11.06 -15.72 -15.21
C MET A 114 12.19 -14.68 -15.34
N SER A 115 11.89 -13.42 -15.07
CA SER A 115 12.90 -12.34 -15.15
C SER A 115 13.92 -12.42 -14.01
N PHE A 116 13.50 -12.85 -12.83
CA PHE A 116 14.41 -13.07 -11.69
C PHE A 116 15.36 -14.23 -11.93
N ASP A 117 14.88 -15.30 -12.58
CA ASP A 117 15.71 -16.46 -12.95
C ASP A 117 16.78 -16.08 -13.99
N ASN A 118 16.50 -15.08 -14.84
CA ASN A 118 17.39 -14.67 -15.93
C ASN A 118 18.25 -13.44 -15.63
N SER A 119 18.03 -12.72 -14.52
CA SER A 119 18.77 -11.49 -14.19
C SER A 119 19.00 -11.33 -12.69
N HIS A 120 20.25 -11.42 -12.26
CA HIS A 120 20.65 -11.13 -10.88
C HIS A 120 20.29 -9.71 -10.43
N GLN A 121 20.27 -8.75 -11.37
CA GLN A 121 19.91 -7.37 -11.05
C GLN A 121 18.43 -7.27 -10.71
N LEU A 122 17.55 -7.97 -11.45
CA LEU A 122 16.11 -8.01 -11.19
C LEU A 122 15.78 -8.89 -9.96
N GLU A 123 16.48 -10.02 -9.76
CA GLU A 123 16.36 -10.81 -8.52
C GLU A 123 16.69 -9.95 -7.30
N ARG A 124 17.80 -9.20 -7.35
CA ARG A 124 18.20 -8.27 -6.28
C ARG A 124 17.13 -7.22 -6.01
N PHE A 125 16.57 -6.61 -7.06
CA PHE A 125 15.44 -5.69 -6.94
C PHE A 125 14.24 -6.38 -6.26
N GLY A 126 13.83 -7.55 -6.74
CA GLY A 126 12.72 -8.32 -6.17
C GLY A 126 12.92 -8.61 -4.69
N ARG A 127 14.10 -9.07 -4.30
CA ARG A 127 14.44 -9.35 -2.91
C ARG A 127 14.42 -8.10 -2.04
N LEU A 128 14.99 -6.98 -2.50
CA LEU A 128 15.00 -5.71 -1.74
C LEU A 128 13.59 -5.11 -1.60
N SER A 129 12.77 -5.15 -2.63
CA SER A 129 11.38 -4.69 -2.57
C SER A 129 10.53 -5.56 -1.62
N MET A 130 10.78 -6.87 -1.59
CA MET A 130 10.13 -7.80 -0.67
C MET A 130 10.57 -7.55 0.79
N GLN A 131 11.85 -7.27 1.03
CA GLN A 131 12.36 -6.90 2.36
C GLN A 131 11.70 -5.61 2.88
N GLU A 132 11.54 -4.60 2.02
CA GLU A 132 10.84 -3.37 2.39
C GLU A 132 9.37 -3.64 2.75
N ALA A 133 8.66 -4.44 1.95
CA ALA A 133 7.28 -4.82 2.21
C ALA A 133 7.14 -5.60 3.54
N PHE A 134 8.08 -6.51 3.84
CA PHE A 134 8.13 -7.24 5.10
C PHE A 134 8.33 -6.30 6.30
N LEU A 135 9.31 -5.38 6.23
CA LEU A 135 9.57 -4.43 7.32
C LEU A 135 8.39 -3.48 7.57
N LYS A 136 7.71 -3.04 6.52
CA LYS A 136 6.46 -2.24 6.65
C LYS A 136 5.37 -3.03 7.36
N SER A 137 5.15 -4.28 6.97
CA SER A 137 4.17 -5.17 7.60
C SER A 137 4.49 -5.44 9.07
N TYR A 138 5.76 -5.74 9.39
CA TYR A 138 6.23 -5.96 10.74
C TYR A 138 6.05 -4.72 11.64
N SER A 139 6.49 -3.55 11.16
CA SER A 139 6.33 -2.27 11.88
C SER A 139 4.88 -1.94 12.18
N ARG A 140 3.94 -2.39 11.34
CA ARG A 140 2.52 -2.23 11.59
C ARG A 140 2.04 -3.08 12.76
N VAL A 141 2.39 -4.37 12.80
CA VAL A 141 2.05 -5.28 13.90
C VAL A 141 2.59 -4.73 15.22
N GLU A 142 3.84 -4.28 15.22
CA GLU A 142 4.47 -3.68 16.39
C GLU A 142 3.71 -2.43 16.88
N ARG A 143 3.34 -1.51 15.97
CA ARG A 143 2.56 -0.31 16.32
C ARG A 143 1.20 -0.63 16.93
N MET A 144 0.52 -1.66 16.42
CA MET A 144 -0.80 -2.05 16.95
C MET A 144 -0.71 -2.62 18.36
N ASN A 145 0.40 -3.26 18.71
CA ASN A 145 0.59 -3.93 19.99
C ASN A 145 1.20 -3.03 21.08
N SER A 146 2.00 -2.03 20.70
CA SER A 146 2.84 -1.26 21.64
C SER A 146 2.37 0.15 21.94
N ARG A 147 1.25 0.62 21.36
CA ARG A 147 0.82 2.02 21.45
C ARG A 147 -0.64 2.17 21.83
N THR A 148 -0.90 3.26 22.58
CA THR A 148 -2.27 3.71 22.86
C THR A 148 -2.95 4.23 21.60
N ASN A 149 -4.26 4.32 21.64
CA ASN A 149 -5.08 4.88 20.56
C ASN A 149 -4.69 6.32 20.18
N GLU A 150 -4.39 7.14 21.20
CA GLU A 150 -3.99 8.53 21.03
C GLU A 150 -2.60 8.64 20.38
N GLU A 151 -1.63 7.84 20.82
CA GLU A 151 -0.29 7.80 20.23
C GLU A 151 -0.31 7.35 18.76
N ARG A 152 -1.17 6.36 18.42
CA ARG A 152 -1.35 5.94 17.03
C ARG A 152 -1.92 7.06 16.16
N TYR A 153 -2.90 7.81 16.69
CA TYR A 153 -3.49 8.95 16.01
C TYR A 153 -2.46 10.07 15.77
N LEU A 154 -1.76 10.50 16.81
CA LEU A 154 -0.74 11.57 16.72
C LEU A 154 0.36 11.21 15.74
N ARG A 155 0.84 9.97 15.78
CA ARG A 155 1.88 9.52 14.84
C ARG A 155 1.37 9.45 13.39
N LEU A 156 0.12 9.06 13.17
CA LEU A 156 -0.45 9.09 11.83
C LEU A 156 -0.57 10.53 11.32
N LEU A 157 -1.00 11.44 12.18
CA LEU A 157 -1.11 12.87 11.86
C LEU A 157 0.25 13.48 11.52
N GLU A 158 1.29 13.13 12.26
CA GLU A 158 2.67 13.57 12.03
C GLU A 158 3.25 13.03 10.72
N LYS A 159 3.10 11.72 10.49
CA LYS A 159 3.78 11.04 9.39
C LYS A 159 3.02 11.01 8.07
N ARG A 160 1.70 11.08 8.15
CA ARG A 160 0.80 10.93 7.00
C ARG A 160 -0.38 11.89 7.11
N PRO A 161 -0.13 13.21 7.20
CA PRO A 161 -1.20 14.22 7.26
C PRO A 161 -2.07 14.23 5.99
N ASP A 162 -1.50 13.82 4.85
CA ASP A 162 -2.16 13.65 3.56
C ASP A 162 -3.41 12.77 3.65
N LEU A 163 -3.35 11.68 4.42
CA LEU A 163 -4.47 10.75 4.54
C LEU A 163 -5.71 11.39 5.16
N PHE A 164 -5.54 12.35 6.07
CA PHE A 164 -6.67 13.02 6.71
C PHE A 164 -7.42 13.98 5.77
N GLN A 165 -6.78 14.40 4.69
CA GLN A 165 -7.39 15.24 3.64
C GLN A 165 -8.03 14.39 2.53
N ARG A 166 -7.44 13.23 2.22
CA ARG A 166 -7.83 12.36 1.10
C ARG A 166 -8.89 11.31 1.48
N LEU A 167 -8.94 10.91 2.76
CA LEU A 167 -9.73 9.76 3.18
C LEU A 167 -10.91 10.12 4.09
N PRO A 168 -12.04 9.40 3.94
CA PRO A 168 -13.14 9.50 4.89
C PRO A 168 -12.71 9.08 6.31
N GLN A 169 -13.24 9.80 7.32
CA GLN A 169 -12.85 9.58 8.72
C GLN A 169 -13.11 8.14 9.22
N TYR A 170 -14.13 7.46 8.71
CA TYR A 170 -14.44 6.10 9.12
C TYR A 170 -13.36 5.10 8.69
N LEU A 171 -12.71 5.31 7.53
CA LEU A 171 -11.58 4.49 7.09
C LEU A 171 -10.35 4.73 7.97
N ILE A 172 -10.07 5.98 8.32
CA ILE A 172 -8.97 6.34 9.23
C ILE A 172 -9.23 5.74 10.62
N ALA A 173 -10.46 5.81 11.14
CA ALA A 173 -10.82 5.19 12.40
C ALA A 173 -10.57 3.68 12.36
N SER A 174 -11.06 3.00 11.32
CA SER A 174 -10.84 1.57 11.13
C SER A 174 -9.34 1.21 11.09
N TYR A 175 -8.52 1.98 10.35
CA TYR A 175 -7.07 1.78 10.26
C TYR A 175 -6.36 1.93 11.61
N LEU A 176 -6.83 2.85 12.45
CA LEU A 176 -6.32 3.05 13.81
C LEU A 176 -6.85 2.04 14.83
N GLY A 177 -7.78 1.15 14.42
CA GLY A 177 -8.44 0.23 15.33
C GLY A 177 -9.46 0.92 16.23
N LEU A 178 -10.07 2.00 15.76
CA LEU A 178 -11.04 2.83 16.49
C LEU A 178 -12.41 2.77 15.84
N THR A 179 -13.44 3.13 16.64
CA THR A 179 -14.72 3.54 16.07
C THR A 179 -14.67 5.01 15.61
N PRO A 180 -15.54 5.44 14.68
CA PRO A 180 -15.61 6.86 14.29
C PRO A 180 -15.83 7.81 15.46
N VAL A 181 -16.66 7.42 16.43
CA VAL A 181 -16.89 8.18 17.67
C VAL A 181 -15.64 8.25 18.53
N GLY A 182 -14.89 7.15 18.63
CA GLY A 182 -13.61 7.10 19.36
C GLY A 182 -12.57 8.05 18.73
N LEU A 183 -12.45 8.03 17.41
CA LEU A 183 -11.58 8.96 16.68
C LEU A 183 -11.97 10.43 16.92
N SER A 184 -13.26 10.76 16.84
CA SER A 184 -13.77 12.11 17.08
C SER A 184 -13.42 12.62 18.50
N LYS A 185 -13.55 11.77 19.54
CA LYS A 185 -13.16 12.11 20.92
C LYS A 185 -11.67 12.39 21.05
N ILE A 186 -10.81 11.59 20.40
CA ILE A 186 -9.35 11.79 20.42
C ILE A 186 -9.01 13.13 19.75
N ARG A 187 -9.57 13.39 18.57
CA ARG A 187 -9.34 14.66 17.83
C ARG A 187 -9.70 15.88 18.68
N LYS A 188 -10.87 15.86 19.34
CA LYS A 188 -11.29 16.96 20.22
C LYS A 188 -10.32 17.18 21.38
N ARG A 189 -9.85 16.10 22.01
CA ARG A 189 -8.90 16.18 23.14
C ARG A 189 -7.55 16.72 22.72
N VAL A 190 -7.02 16.27 21.59
CA VAL A 190 -5.73 16.75 21.05
C VAL A 190 -5.82 18.23 20.67
N GLY A 191 -6.86 18.65 19.95
CA GLY A 191 -7.05 20.05 19.57
C GLY A 191 -7.23 21.00 20.77
N GLN A 192 -7.86 20.55 21.87
CA GLN A 192 -7.96 21.35 23.10
C GLN A 192 -6.58 21.56 23.74
N ARG A 193 -5.74 20.53 23.82
CA ARG A 193 -4.38 20.65 24.38
C ARG A 193 -3.48 21.62 23.59
N GLU A 194 -3.62 21.64 22.26
CA GLU A 194 -2.88 22.59 21.41
C GLU A 194 -3.35 24.02 21.65
N SER A 195 -4.64 24.24 21.93
CA SER A 195 -5.20 25.57 22.22
C SER A 195 -4.84 26.07 23.63
N ASP A 196 -4.62 25.16 24.59
CA ASP A 196 -4.26 25.50 25.97
C ASP A 196 -2.75 25.78 26.14
N CYS A 197 -1.93 25.47 25.11
CA CYS A 197 -0.48 25.70 25.09
C CYS A 197 -0.05 26.99 24.34
N VAL A 198 -1.01 27.77 23.81
CA VAL A 198 -0.80 29.08 23.14
C VAL A 198 -1.31 30.19 24.03
#